data_1d20bb5d779e025c3357a1f9905d44fd
#
_entry.id   1d20bb5d779e025c3357a1f9905d44fd
#
_cell.length_a   1.000
_cell.length_b   1.000
_cell.length_c   1.000
_cell.angle_alpha   90.00
_cell.angle_beta   90.00
_cell.angle_gamma   90.00
#
_symmetry.space_group_name_H-M   'P 1'
#
loop_
_entity.id
_entity.type
_entity.pdbx_description
1 polymer ?
#
loop_
_entity_poly.entity_id
_entity_poly.type
_entity_poly.pdbx_seq_one_letter_code
_entity_poly.pdbx_strand_id
1 'polypeptide(L)'
;GPCPSAQDNMVLTVEPAATAGAGSDATICQGDTYTLSGSFGGSASSITWTSGGDGAFDNAALPGATYTPGSADSSAGSVTLTITTDDPAGTCPAVQDSMVLTINTAATANANVDAAICQGDTYTLSGAIGGSATSSVWSSGGDGSFDNAALLNATYTPGSTDISNGTVTLTITTNDPAGPCPSAQDNMVLTVEPAATAGAGSD
;
A
#
# COMPACT_ATOMS: atom_id res chain seq x y z
N GLY A 1 38.37 -71.25 35.89
CA GLY A 1 37.14 -70.51 36.03
C GLY A 1 36.83 -69.79 34.73
N PRO A 2 35.59 -69.69 34.33
CA PRO A 2 35.23 -68.92 33.11
C PRO A 2 35.55 -67.45 33.33
N CYS A 3 36.23 -66.83 32.38
CA CYS A 3 36.46 -65.36 32.42
C CYS A 3 35.12 -64.64 32.36
N PRO A 4 34.90 -63.63 33.19
CA PRO A 4 33.67 -62.82 33.09
C PRO A 4 33.63 -62.12 31.75
N SER A 5 32.43 -62.04 31.16
CA SER A 5 32.17 -61.24 29.93
C SER A 5 32.41 -59.75 30.21
N ALA A 6 33.21 -59.08 29.40
CA ALA A 6 33.31 -57.61 29.38
C ALA A 6 32.18 -57.05 28.53
N GLN A 7 31.55 -55.99 29.06
CA GLN A 7 30.53 -55.19 28.33
C GLN A 7 30.97 -53.74 28.35
N ASP A 8 30.78 -53.08 27.22
CA ASP A 8 30.96 -51.61 27.09
C ASP A 8 29.67 -51.04 26.49
N ASN A 9 29.32 -49.83 26.90
CA ASN A 9 28.11 -49.13 26.46
C ASN A 9 28.48 -47.75 25.96
N MET A 10 27.89 -47.36 24.82
CA MET A 10 27.90 -46.01 24.35
C MET A 10 26.51 -45.41 24.41
N VAL A 11 26.39 -44.14 24.70
CA VAL A 11 25.16 -43.38 24.59
C VAL A 11 25.24 -42.55 23.32
N LEU A 12 24.31 -42.74 22.41
CA LEU A 12 24.12 -41.94 21.24
C LEU A 12 22.96 -40.96 21.52
N THR A 13 23.25 -39.67 21.56
CA THR A 13 22.21 -38.63 21.65
C THR A 13 21.84 -38.21 20.23
N VAL A 14 20.57 -38.26 19.90
CA VAL A 14 20.02 -37.78 18.63
C VAL A 14 19.25 -36.48 18.93
N GLU A 15 19.75 -35.37 18.42
CA GLU A 15 19.11 -34.07 18.55
C GLU A 15 18.14 -33.86 17.39
N PRO A 16 16.95 -33.27 17.63
CA PRO A 16 16.05 -32.92 16.55
C PRO A 16 16.66 -31.83 15.68
N ALA A 17 16.48 -31.91 14.36
CA ALA A 17 16.93 -30.88 13.45
C ALA A 17 16.23 -29.53 13.75
N ALA A 18 16.95 -28.43 13.57
CA ALA A 18 16.35 -27.08 13.62
C ALA A 18 15.29 -26.93 12.52
N THR A 19 14.28 -26.14 12.78
CA THR A 19 13.24 -25.78 11.79
C THR A 19 13.02 -24.27 11.79
N ALA A 20 12.77 -23.68 10.61
CA ALA A 20 12.39 -22.29 10.43
C ALA A 20 11.17 -22.23 9.51
N GLY A 21 10.31 -21.27 9.74
CA GLY A 21 9.17 -20.95 8.87
C GLY A 21 9.00 -19.44 8.79
N ALA A 22 9.07 -18.89 7.58
CA ALA A 22 8.90 -17.45 7.32
C ALA A 22 7.42 -17.01 7.25
N GLY A 23 6.51 -17.98 7.18
CA GLY A 23 5.10 -17.74 6.88
C GLY A 23 4.83 -17.70 5.37
N SER A 24 3.62 -17.31 5.00
CA SER A 24 3.22 -17.20 3.60
C SER A 24 3.60 -15.83 3.03
N ASP A 25 3.78 -15.79 1.69
CA ASP A 25 3.89 -14.53 0.95
C ASP A 25 2.70 -13.61 1.25
N ALA A 26 2.97 -12.31 1.26
CA ALA A 26 1.98 -11.29 1.59
C ALA A 26 2.06 -10.09 0.66
N THR A 27 1.01 -9.26 0.69
CA THR A 27 0.95 -8.02 -0.08
C THR A 27 0.48 -6.89 0.81
N ILE A 28 1.16 -5.76 0.75
CA ILE A 28 0.82 -4.52 1.46
C ILE A 28 0.75 -3.35 0.48
N CYS A 29 0.17 -2.23 0.93
CA CYS A 29 0.25 -0.97 0.19
C CYS A 29 1.54 -0.22 0.54
N GLN A 30 2.05 0.53 -0.41
CA GLN A 30 3.17 1.44 -0.18
C GLN A 30 2.86 2.41 0.97
N GLY A 31 3.77 2.46 1.94
CA GLY A 31 3.62 3.24 3.16
C GLY A 31 3.13 2.43 4.37
N ASP A 32 2.63 1.22 4.16
CA ASP A 32 2.26 0.32 5.25
C ASP A 32 3.46 -0.45 5.81
N THR A 33 3.30 -0.96 7.02
CA THR A 33 4.22 -1.91 7.65
C THR A 33 3.62 -3.31 7.63
N TYR A 34 4.46 -4.35 7.76
CA TYR A 34 4.02 -5.74 7.79
C TYR A 34 4.51 -6.45 9.06
N THR A 35 3.58 -7.03 9.82
CA THR A 35 3.93 -7.88 10.97
C THR A 35 4.11 -9.32 10.51
N LEU A 36 5.32 -9.84 10.72
CA LEU A 36 5.72 -11.18 10.33
C LEU A 36 5.05 -12.27 11.18
N SER A 37 4.94 -13.46 10.63
CA SER A 37 4.41 -14.64 11.31
C SER A 37 5.42 -15.79 11.32
N GLY A 38 6.67 -15.47 11.64
CA GLY A 38 7.74 -16.44 11.68
C GLY A 38 7.55 -17.50 12.76
N SER A 39 8.18 -18.63 12.55
CA SER A 39 8.21 -19.74 13.50
C SER A 39 9.56 -20.45 13.47
N PHE A 40 9.92 -21.08 14.56
CA PHE A 40 11.12 -21.92 14.64
C PHE A 40 10.91 -23.05 15.65
N GLY A 41 11.77 -24.07 15.59
CA GLY A 41 11.65 -25.22 16.48
C GLY A 41 12.81 -26.20 16.31
N GLY A 42 12.62 -27.44 16.80
CA GLY A 42 13.67 -28.45 16.85
C GLY A 42 14.76 -28.07 17.86
N SER A 43 16.01 -28.07 17.42
CA SER A 43 17.17 -27.66 18.25
C SER A 43 17.41 -26.14 18.29
N ALA A 44 16.69 -25.37 17.46
CA ALA A 44 16.86 -23.92 17.43
C ALA A 44 16.37 -23.26 18.73
N SER A 45 17.14 -22.29 19.24
CA SER A 45 16.83 -21.53 20.44
C SER A 45 16.54 -20.04 20.15
N SER A 46 16.92 -19.55 18.98
CA SER A 46 16.72 -18.17 18.55
C SER A 46 16.63 -18.07 17.02
N ILE A 47 16.20 -16.90 16.56
CA ILE A 47 16.13 -16.57 15.13
C ILE A 47 16.67 -15.18 14.86
N THR A 48 16.95 -14.93 13.60
CA THR A 48 17.20 -13.58 13.09
C THR A 48 16.54 -13.41 11.73
N TRP A 49 15.80 -12.32 11.57
CA TRP A 49 15.29 -11.87 10.28
C TRP A 49 16.33 -11.04 9.54
N THR A 50 16.38 -11.20 8.23
CA THR A 50 17.15 -10.37 7.31
C THR A 50 16.29 -9.96 6.14
N SER A 51 16.58 -8.79 5.56
CA SER A 51 15.93 -8.27 4.36
C SER A 51 16.89 -8.30 3.18
N GLY A 52 16.37 -8.59 1.99
CA GLY A 52 17.08 -8.40 0.72
C GLY A 52 17.07 -6.95 0.21
N GLY A 53 16.39 -6.04 0.91
CA GLY A 53 16.21 -4.64 0.53
C GLY A 53 16.75 -3.64 1.57
N ASP A 54 16.22 -2.40 1.53
CA ASP A 54 16.67 -1.28 2.36
C ASP A 54 15.75 -0.96 3.54
N GLY A 55 14.70 -1.75 3.77
CA GLY A 55 13.79 -1.59 4.90
C GLY A 55 14.39 -2.07 6.23
N ALA A 56 13.62 -1.89 7.31
CA ALA A 56 14.08 -2.18 8.66
C ALA A 56 13.05 -2.99 9.47
N PHE A 57 13.55 -3.79 10.40
CA PHE A 57 12.75 -4.48 11.41
C PHE A 57 12.75 -3.67 12.71
N ASP A 58 11.62 -3.67 13.43
CA ASP A 58 11.56 -3.16 14.80
C ASP A 58 12.44 -3.98 15.76
N ASN A 59 12.39 -5.30 15.64
CA ASN A 59 13.28 -6.22 16.32
C ASN A 59 13.42 -7.52 15.51
N ALA A 60 14.52 -7.64 14.76
CA ALA A 60 14.79 -8.79 13.91
C ALA A 60 14.94 -10.14 14.65
N ALA A 61 15.07 -10.15 15.98
CA ALA A 61 15.17 -11.37 16.78
C ALA A 61 13.80 -11.93 17.21
N LEU A 62 12.70 -11.26 16.90
CA LEU A 62 11.36 -11.74 17.22
C LEU A 62 10.70 -12.42 16.01
N PRO A 63 10.07 -13.59 16.20
CA PRO A 63 9.31 -14.24 15.12
C PRO A 63 8.23 -13.35 14.52
N GLY A 64 7.56 -12.55 15.35
CA GLY A 64 6.53 -11.57 14.95
C GLY A 64 7.07 -10.15 14.78
N ALA A 65 8.30 -9.97 14.29
CA ALA A 65 8.87 -8.65 14.02
C ALA A 65 8.01 -7.86 13.02
N THR A 66 7.99 -6.54 13.16
CA THR A 66 7.36 -5.64 12.20
C THR A 66 8.41 -5.14 11.22
N TYR A 67 8.18 -5.37 9.93
CA TYR A 67 9.02 -4.85 8.86
C TYR A 67 8.45 -3.55 8.29
N THR A 68 9.28 -2.53 8.18
CA THR A 68 8.98 -1.27 7.50
C THR A 68 9.79 -1.21 6.21
N PRO A 69 9.14 -1.32 5.03
CA PRO A 69 9.83 -1.23 3.75
C PRO A 69 10.56 0.10 3.56
N GLY A 70 11.70 0.04 2.92
CA GLY A 70 12.44 1.21 2.49
C GLY A 70 12.00 1.75 1.13
N SER A 71 12.67 2.79 0.67
CA SER A 71 12.35 3.41 -0.62
C SER A 71 12.75 2.54 -1.81
N ALA A 72 13.84 1.76 -1.69
CA ALA A 72 14.25 0.82 -2.72
C ALA A 72 13.30 -0.37 -2.81
N ASP A 73 12.81 -0.91 -1.68
CA ASP A 73 11.79 -1.97 -1.63
C ASP A 73 10.50 -1.53 -2.33
N SER A 74 10.04 -0.31 -1.98
CA SER A 74 8.84 0.29 -2.57
C SER A 74 8.99 0.50 -4.07
N SER A 75 10.16 0.91 -4.53
CA SER A 75 10.46 1.12 -5.96
C SER A 75 10.60 -0.20 -6.71
N ALA A 76 11.12 -1.25 -6.06
CA ALA A 76 11.22 -2.60 -6.63
C ALA A 76 9.86 -3.32 -6.67
N GLY A 77 8.88 -2.89 -5.84
CA GLY A 77 7.56 -3.49 -5.72
C GLY A 77 7.51 -4.80 -4.93
N SER A 78 8.65 -5.27 -4.41
CA SER A 78 8.72 -6.44 -3.54
C SER A 78 10.06 -6.54 -2.83
N VAL A 79 10.08 -7.28 -1.72
CA VAL A 79 11.28 -7.62 -0.96
C VAL A 79 11.20 -9.06 -0.45
N THR A 80 12.34 -9.76 -0.43
CA THR A 80 12.45 -11.08 0.21
C THR A 80 12.89 -10.91 1.65
N LEU A 81 12.14 -11.50 2.58
CA LEU A 81 12.43 -11.51 4.01
C LEU A 81 12.79 -12.95 4.40
N THR A 82 13.95 -13.12 5.03
CA THR A 82 14.49 -14.44 5.36
C THR A 82 14.64 -14.57 6.88
N ILE A 83 14.09 -15.63 7.44
CA ILE A 83 14.30 -16.05 8.83
C ILE A 83 15.42 -17.09 8.87
N THR A 84 16.35 -16.91 9.77
CA THR A 84 17.48 -17.82 10.00
C THR A 84 17.49 -18.22 11.46
N THR A 85 17.56 -19.52 11.76
CA THR A 85 17.77 -20.00 13.15
C THR A 85 19.22 -19.78 13.56
N ASP A 86 19.49 -19.79 14.88
CA ASP A 86 20.85 -19.97 15.40
C ASP A 86 21.44 -21.32 14.91
N ASP A 87 22.77 -21.42 14.99
CA ASP A 87 23.48 -22.68 14.77
C ASP A 87 23.61 -23.37 16.13
N PRO A 88 22.74 -24.35 16.47
CA PRO A 88 22.75 -24.97 17.78
C PRO A 88 24.07 -25.69 18.05
N ALA A 89 24.49 -25.67 19.30
CA ALA A 89 25.67 -26.47 19.73
C ALA A 89 25.42 -27.95 19.47
N GLY A 90 26.06 -28.50 18.43
CA GLY A 90 25.87 -29.90 18.01
C GLY A 90 26.21 -30.12 16.54
N THR A 91 25.66 -31.14 15.95
CA THR A 91 25.88 -31.50 14.53
C THR A 91 24.80 -30.93 13.59
N CYS A 92 23.75 -30.26 14.12
CA CYS A 92 22.65 -29.75 13.35
C CYS A 92 22.95 -28.29 12.92
N PRO A 93 22.99 -28.00 11.59
CA PRO A 93 23.25 -26.64 11.13
C PRO A 93 22.04 -25.70 11.31
N ALA A 94 22.31 -24.40 11.23
CA ALA A 94 21.26 -23.39 11.08
C ALA A 94 20.41 -23.66 9.83
N VAL A 95 19.11 -23.34 9.91
CA VAL A 95 18.16 -23.44 8.78
C VAL A 95 17.57 -22.08 8.46
N GLN A 96 17.18 -21.94 7.22
CA GLN A 96 16.55 -20.73 6.69
C GLN A 96 15.25 -21.05 5.99
N ASP A 97 14.34 -20.08 6.04
CA ASP A 97 13.15 -20.02 5.20
C ASP A 97 12.90 -18.57 4.80
N SER A 98 12.16 -18.35 3.72
CA SER A 98 11.91 -16.99 3.23
C SER A 98 10.50 -16.82 2.69
N MET A 99 10.02 -15.59 2.79
CA MET A 99 8.78 -15.12 2.18
C MET A 99 9.02 -13.92 1.29
N VAL A 100 8.14 -13.70 0.31
CA VAL A 100 8.10 -12.49 -0.50
C VAL A 100 7.01 -11.56 0.01
N LEU A 101 7.40 -10.34 0.35
CA LEU A 101 6.47 -9.24 0.63
C LEU A 101 6.32 -8.40 -0.62
N THR A 102 5.16 -8.43 -1.26
CA THR A 102 4.81 -7.57 -2.40
C THR A 102 4.32 -6.21 -1.89
N ILE A 103 4.80 -5.13 -2.49
CA ILE A 103 4.48 -3.76 -2.11
C ILE A 103 3.79 -3.09 -3.30
N ASN A 104 2.48 -2.94 -3.23
CA ASN A 104 1.70 -2.28 -4.28
C ASN A 104 1.84 -0.77 -4.16
N THR A 105 2.07 -0.10 -5.28
CA THR A 105 2.08 1.37 -5.33
C THR A 105 0.70 1.90 -4.98
N ALA A 106 0.61 2.90 -4.10
CA ALA A 106 -0.65 3.56 -3.76
C ALA A 106 -1.27 4.25 -4.99
N ALA A 107 -2.60 4.24 -5.09
CA ALA A 107 -3.30 5.06 -6.08
C ALA A 107 -3.10 6.54 -5.78
N THR A 108 -3.06 7.38 -6.80
CA THR A 108 -3.03 8.84 -6.67
C THR A 108 -4.09 9.48 -7.56
N ALA A 109 -4.69 10.56 -7.06
CA ALA A 109 -5.63 11.42 -7.80
C ALA A 109 -5.17 12.87 -7.70
N ASN A 110 -5.42 13.66 -8.73
CA ASN A 110 -5.18 15.09 -8.76
C ASN A 110 -6.32 15.76 -9.54
N ALA A 111 -7.11 16.58 -8.84
CA ALA A 111 -8.20 17.36 -9.43
C ALA A 111 -7.72 18.65 -10.14
N ASN A 112 -6.40 18.96 -9.97
CA ASN A 112 -5.81 20.22 -10.38
C ASN A 112 -6.21 21.39 -9.46
N VAL A 113 -5.87 22.61 -9.86
CA VAL A 113 -6.10 23.83 -9.06
C VAL A 113 -7.53 24.33 -9.19
N ASP A 114 -7.99 25.08 -8.20
CA ASP A 114 -9.26 25.79 -8.22
C ASP A 114 -9.37 26.71 -9.44
N ALA A 115 -10.59 26.90 -9.93
CA ALA A 115 -10.86 27.69 -11.12
C ALA A 115 -12.11 28.58 -10.94
N ALA A 116 -12.29 29.52 -11.86
CA ALA A 116 -13.47 30.35 -11.92
C ALA A 116 -13.99 30.47 -13.36
N ILE A 117 -15.32 30.50 -13.52
CA ILE A 117 -16.03 30.71 -14.79
C ILE A 117 -17.15 31.73 -14.57
N CYS A 118 -17.65 32.32 -15.64
CA CYS A 118 -18.88 33.12 -15.61
C CYS A 118 -20.13 32.24 -15.63
N GLN A 119 -21.19 32.72 -15.03
CA GLN A 119 -22.51 32.10 -15.15
C GLN A 119 -22.91 31.91 -16.62
N GLY A 120 -23.28 30.69 -16.97
CA GLY A 120 -23.65 30.29 -18.35
C GLY A 120 -22.52 29.59 -19.10
N ASP A 121 -21.28 29.63 -18.60
CA ASP A 121 -20.16 28.92 -19.18
C ASP A 121 -20.07 27.47 -18.62
N THR A 122 -19.32 26.64 -19.33
CA THR A 122 -18.94 25.30 -18.91
C THR A 122 -17.43 25.25 -18.57
N TYR A 123 -17.01 24.32 -17.74
CA TYR A 123 -15.61 24.13 -17.36
C TYR A 123 -15.08 22.77 -17.80
N THR A 124 -14.00 22.75 -18.57
CA THR A 124 -13.29 21.50 -18.92
C THR A 124 -12.24 21.20 -17.86
N LEU A 125 -12.41 20.06 -17.21
CA LEU A 125 -11.52 19.57 -16.16
C LEU A 125 -10.17 19.11 -16.73
N SER A 126 -9.17 18.99 -15.89
CA SER A 126 -7.84 18.48 -16.24
C SER A 126 -7.28 17.60 -15.12
N GLY A 127 -8.05 16.60 -14.72
CA GLY A 127 -7.65 15.65 -13.69
C GLY A 127 -6.50 14.76 -14.13
N ALA A 128 -5.80 14.20 -13.15
CA ALA A 128 -4.78 13.18 -13.38
C ALA A 128 -4.90 12.07 -12.32
N ILE A 129 -4.52 10.86 -12.71
CA ILE A 129 -4.41 9.71 -11.82
C ILE A 129 -3.06 9.03 -12.01
N GLY A 130 -2.62 8.28 -11.00
CA GLY A 130 -1.33 7.59 -11.03
C GLY A 130 -1.25 6.46 -10.02
N GLY A 131 -0.03 5.94 -9.81
CA GLY A 131 0.18 4.78 -8.95
C GLY A 131 -0.52 3.54 -9.49
N SER A 132 -1.26 2.84 -8.64
CA SER A 132 -2.05 1.66 -9.02
C SER A 132 -3.41 1.97 -9.66
N ALA A 133 -3.82 3.25 -9.75
CA ALA A 133 -5.07 3.63 -10.35
C ALA A 133 -5.09 3.36 -11.86
N THR A 134 -6.19 2.76 -12.35
CA THR A 134 -6.40 2.47 -13.78
C THR A 134 -7.60 3.22 -14.38
N SER A 135 -8.45 3.77 -13.53
CA SER A 135 -9.61 4.56 -13.92
C SER A 135 -10.01 5.53 -12.83
N SER A 136 -10.84 6.50 -13.15
CA SER A 136 -11.40 7.45 -12.20
C SER A 136 -12.80 7.87 -12.59
N VAL A 137 -13.49 8.51 -11.65
CA VAL A 137 -14.79 9.13 -11.86
C VAL A 137 -14.83 10.48 -11.15
N TRP A 138 -15.38 11.48 -11.82
CA TRP A 138 -15.71 12.76 -11.22
C TRP A 138 -17.08 12.72 -10.56
N SER A 139 -17.21 13.44 -9.47
CA SER A 139 -18.47 13.72 -8.78
C SER A 139 -18.58 15.19 -8.43
N SER A 140 -19.81 15.69 -8.33
CA SER A 140 -20.10 17.08 -7.94
C SER A 140 -20.77 17.10 -6.58
N GLY A 141 -20.44 18.08 -5.75
CA GLY A 141 -21.17 18.42 -4.53
C GLY A 141 -22.43 19.25 -4.77
N GLY A 142 -22.71 19.61 -6.02
CA GLY A 142 -23.84 20.42 -6.43
C GLY A 142 -24.82 19.69 -7.37
N ASP A 143 -25.62 20.48 -8.12
CA ASP A 143 -26.67 20.00 -9.01
C ASP A 143 -26.31 20.05 -10.51
N GLY A 144 -25.06 20.41 -10.84
CA GLY A 144 -24.57 20.40 -12.21
C GLY A 144 -24.30 19.00 -12.75
N SER A 145 -23.89 18.92 -14.01
CA SER A 145 -23.68 17.65 -14.71
C SER A 145 -22.37 17.61 -15.48
N PHE A 146 -21.84 16.40 -15.66
CA PHE A 146 -20.70 16.13 -16.53
C PHE A 146 -21.18 15.58 -17.88
N ASP A 147 -20.47 15.90 -18.96
CA ASP A 147 -20.66 15.25 -20.28
C ASP A 147 -20.30 13.74 -20.18
N ASN A 148 -19.19 13.42 -19.55
CA ASN A 148 -18.78 12.06 -19.20
C ASN A 148 -17.87 12.09 -17.97
N ALA A 149 -18.41 11.79 -16.81
CA ALA A 149 -17.67 11.81 -15.53
C ALA A 149 -16.48 10.85 -15.47
N ALA A 150 -16.37 9.87 -16.36
CA ALA A 150 -15.23 8.92 -16.39
C ALA A 150 -14.02 9.46 -17.17
N LEU A 151 -14.12 10.61 -17.82
CA LEU A 151 -13.00 11.23 -18.51
C LEU A 151 -12.23 12.15 -17.56
N LEU A 152 -10.91 12.11 -17.61
CA LEU A 152 -10.05 13.03 -16.85
C LEU A 152 -10.27 14.50 -17.23
N ASN A 153 -10.64 14.73 -18.48
CA ASN A 153 -10.97 16.04 -19.05
C ASN A 153 -12.48 16.24 -19.28
N ALA A 154 -13.32 15.69 -18.41
CA ALA A 154 -14.75 15.86 -18.46
C ALA A 154 -15.13 17.35 -18.49
N THR A 155 -16.22 17.69 -19.20
CA THR A 155 -16.79 19.05 -19.18
C THR A 155 -17.91 19.11 -18.15
N TYR A 156 -17.79 20.02 -17.19
CA TYR A 156 -18.81 20.26 -16.18
C TYR A 156 -19.67 21.44 -16.57
N THR A 157 -20.99 21.26 -16.46
CA THR A 157 -21.99 22.31 -16.63
C THR A 157 -22.65 22.59 -15.28
N PRO A 158 -22.43 23.77 -14.67
CA PRO A 158 -23.03 24.11 -13.38
C PRO A 158 -24.57 24.10 -13.43
N GLY A 159 -25.16 23.60 -12.35
CA GLY A 159 -26.61 23.66 -12.15
C GLY A 159 -27.06 24.97 -11.51
N SER A 160 -28.37 25.10 -11.32
CA SER A 160 -28.95 26.32 -10.73
C SER A 160 -28.55 26.57 -9.29
N THR A 161 -28.34 25.50 -8.54
CA THR A 161 -27.88 25.57 -7.14
C THR A 161 -26.41 26.00 -7.08
N ASP A 162 -25.55 25.47 -7.95
CA ASP A 162 -24.14 25.85 -8.06
C ASP A 162 -24.00 27.34 -8.37
N ILE A 163 -24.80 27.82 -9.34
CA ILE A 163 -24.85 29.22 -9.73
C ILE A 163 -25.30 30.10 -8.56
N SER A 164 -26.35 29.69 -7.84
CA SER A 164 -26.86 30.47 -6.70
C SER A 164 -25.93 30.48 -5.50
N ASN A 165 -25.17 29.39 -5.29
CA ASN A 165 -24.17 29.30 -4.23
C ASN A 165 -22.85 29.99 -4.62
N GLY A 166 -22.63 30.25 -5.91
CA GLY A 166 -21.40 30.85 -6.43
C GLY A 166 -20.18 29.93 -6.44
N THR A 167 -20.29 28.71 -5.92
CA THR A 167 -19.19 27.73 -5.87
C THR A 167 -19.74 26.30 -5.89
N VAL A 168 -18.92 25.37 -6.42
CA VAL A 168 -19.16 23.91 -6.33
C VAL A 168 -17.84 23.19 -6.16
N THR A 169 -17.82 22.14 -5.32
CA THR A 169 -16.67 21.24 -5.18
C THR A 169 -16.81 20.08 -6.16
N LEU A 170 -15.77 19.88 -6.98
CA LEU A 170 -15.66 18.77 -7.93
C LEU A 170 -14.58 17.83 -7.43
N THR A 171 -14.92 16.54 -7.26
CA THR A 171 -14.04 15.53 -6.71
C THR A 171 -13.74 14.46 -7.74
N ILE A 172 -12.47 14.17 -7.96
CA ILE A 172 -12.01 12.99 -8.72
C ILE A 172 -11.72 11.85 -7.75
N THR A 173 -12.26 10.67 -8.02
CA THR A 173 -12.02 9.46 -7.24
C THR A 173 -11.48 8.38 -8.17
N THR A 174 -10.36 7.74 -7.81
CA THR A 174 -9.83 6.60 -8.55
C THR A 174 -10.67 5.35 -8.28
N ASN A 175 -10.54 4.32 -9.16
CA ASN A 175 -10.99 2.98 -8.82
C ASN A 175 -10.26 2.50 -7.57
N ASP A 176 -10.87 1.54 -6.86
CA ASP A 176 -10.22 0.77 -5.80
C ASP A 176 -9.38 -0.34 -6.47
N PRO A 177 -8.03 -0.24 -6.48
CA PRO A 177 -7.21 -1.22 -7.16
C PRO A 177 -7.33 -2.59 -6.50
N ALA A 178 -7.19 -3.66 -7.27
CA ALA A 178 -7.12 -5.00 -6.70
C ALA A 178 -5.91 -5.12 -5.77
N GLY A 179 -6.16 -5.39 -4.48
CA GLY A 179 -5.11 -5.50 -3.46
C GLY A 179 -5.40 -4.68 -2.21
N PRO A 180 -4.40 -4.46 -1.35
CA PRO A 180 -4.60 -3.77 -0.07
C PRO A 180 -4.66 -2.24 -0.19
N CYS A 181 -4.33 -1.65 -1.35
CA CYS A 181 -4.32 -0.20 -1.52
C CYS A 181 -5.71 0.36 -1.75
N PRO A 182 -6.15 1.36 -0.97
CA PRO A 182 -7.45 2.01 -1.17
C PRO A 182 -7.46 2.90 -2.43
N SER A 183 -8.66 3.30 -2.86
CA SER A 183 -8.83 4.37 -3.83
C SER A 183 -8.29 5.71 -3.30
N ALA A 184 -7.85 6.57 -4.21
CA ALA A 184 -7.45 7.94 -3.90
C ALA A 184 -8.52 8.94 -4.34
N GLN A 185 -8.58 10.07 -3.66
CA GLN A 185 -9.46 11.19 -3.98
C GLN A 185 -8.70 12.51 -3.90
N ASP A 186 -9.12 13.44 -4.75
CA ASP A 186 -8.72 14.84 -4.68
C ASP A 186 -9.87 15.72 -5.16
N ASN A 187 -9.88 16.99 -4.78
CA ASN A 187 -10.95 17.91 -5.11
C ASN A 187 -10.44 19.28 -5.52
N MET A 188 -11.25 19.97 -6.33
CA MET A 188 -11.08 21.37 -6.67
C MET A 188 -12.39 22.12 -6.42
N VAL A 189 -12.28 23.42 -6.20
CA VAL A 189 -13.41 24.33 -6.10
C VAL A 189 -13.55 25.08 -7.44
N LEU A 190 -14.72 24.99 -8.04
CA LEU A 190 -15.09 25.80 -9.19
C LEU A 190 -15.96 26.95 -8.71
N THR A 191 -15.49 28.20 -8.88
CA THR A 191 -16.25 29.41 -8.61
C THR A 191 -17.07 29.77 -9.84
N VAL A 192 -18.38 30.04 -9.64
CA VAL A 192 -19.30 30.50 -10.69
C VAL A 192 -19.66 31.94 -10.42
N GLU A 193 -19.05 32.85 -11.15
CA GLU A 193 -19.28 34.29 -10.98
C GLU A 193 -20.57 34.75 -11.72
N PRO A 194 -21.34 35.65 -11.12
CA PRO A 194 -22.51 36.21 -11.80
C PRO A 194 -22.13 36.86 -13.11
N ALA A 195 -22.99 36.70 -14.12
CA ALA A 195 -22.83 37.42 -15.40
C ALA A 195 -22.92 38.95 -15.18
N ALA A 196 -22.05 39.68 -15.87
CA ALA A 196 -22.13 41.13 -15.85
C ALA A 196 -23.46 41.60 -16.44
N THR A 197 -24.16 42.49 -15.74
CA THR A 197 -25.39 43.12 -16.24
C THR A 197 -25.10 44.53 -16.69
N ALA A 198 -25.47 44.85 -17.94
CA ALA A 198 -25.49 46.26 -18.45
C ALA A 198 -26.92 46.72 -18.49
N GLY A 199 -27.24 47.84 -17.80
CA GLY A 199 -28.52 48.54 -17.89
C GLY A 199 -28.34 49.81 -18.71
N ALA A 200 -28.91 49.88 -19.90
CA ALA A 200 -29.16 51.16 -20.56
C ALA A 200 -30.33 51.82 -19.83
N GLY A 201 -30.08 52.94 -19.18
CA GLY A 201 -31.15 53.72 -18.54
C GLY A 201 -32.30 54.04 -19.51
N SER A 202 -33.51 54.08 -19.00
CA SER A 202 -34.67 54.53 -19.79
C SER A 202 -34.52 56.00 -20.12
N ASP A 203 -34.64 56.36 -21.39
CA ASP A 203 -34.73 57.76 -21.85
C ASP A 203 -35.98 58.44 -21.26
#